data_733b0e19a3bbf08911bc4df9eeb9fbdd
#
_entry.id   733b0e19a3bbf08911bc4df9eeb9fbdd
#
_cell.length_a   1.000
_cell.length_b   1.000
_cell.length_c   1.000
_cell.angle_alpha   90.00
_cell.angle_beta   90.00
_cell.angle_gamma   90.00
#
_symmetry.space_group_name_H-M   'P 1'
#
loop_
_entity.id
_entity.type
_entity.pdbx_description
1 polymer ?
#
loop_
_entity_poly.entity_id
_entity_poly.type
_entity_poly.pdbx_seq_one_letter_code
_entity_poly.pdbx_strand_id
1 'polypeptide(L)'
;FSNISILNENLIVAGCAALQKNLSEYAKENNLGEMEFLSCIPGTIGGGIRMNSGCFKKEFKDILVSVQYIDFNGSVKSINSKSINFEYRGSNLPKDVIFLSATFKGIKKNINEIQKEIDKLKNKKDQAQPSRIKTGGSTFKNPNDKTDKKVWQLIKESIPNDIKFGDAKISEKHSNFFVNT
;
A
#
# COMPACT_ATOMS: atom_id res chain seq x y z
N PHE A 1 -5.53 18.38 1.04
CA PHE A 1 -5.88 16.93 0.97
C PHE A 1 -4.75 16.01 1.47
N SER A 2 -3.69 16.55 2.11
CA SER A 2 -2.58 15.77 2.68
C SER A 2 -2.53 15.81 4.22
N ASN A 3 -3.48 16.49 4.88
CA ASN A 3 -3.53 16.56 6.32
C ASN A 3 -3.85 15.22 6.96
N ILE A 4 -3.23 14.94 8.10
CA ILE A 4 -3.50 13.77 8.93
C ILE A 4 -3.79 14.27 10.33
N SER A 5 -4.84 13.76 10.96
CA SER A 5 -5.26 14.19 12.31
C SER A 5 -5.90 13.05 13.09
N ILE A 6 -5.77 13.10 14.40
CA ILE A 6 -6.52 12.23 15.31
C ILE A 6 -7.98 12.66 15.31
N LEU A 7 -8.90 11.71 15.16
CA LEU A 7 -10.33 11.92 15.32
C LEU A 7 -10.80 11.59 16.75
N ASN A 8 -10.27 10.51 17.30
CA ASN A 8 -10.46 10.08 18.68
C ASN A 8 -9.32 9.15 19.13
N GLU A 9 -9.46 8.49 20.28
CA GLU A 9 -8.40 7.67 20.89
C GLU A 9 -7.77 6.61 19.98
N ASN A 10 -8.49 6.09 18.99
CA ASN A 10 -8.02 5.02 18.11
C ASN A 10 -8.32 5.23 16.62
N LEU A 11 -8.84 6.41 16.24
CA LEU A 11 -9.15 6.75 14.86
C LEU A 11 -8.31 7.91 14.35
N ILE A 12 -7.78 7.73 13.15
CA ILE A 12 -7.05 8.76 12.40
C ILE A 12 -7.82 9.07 11.12
N VAL A 13 -7.99 10.36 10.83
CA VAL A 13 -8.46 10.82 9.50
C VAL A 13 -7.24 11.30 8.71
N ALA A 14 -7.15 10.87 7.47
CA ALA A 14 -6.10 11.29 6.57
C ALA A 14 -6.66 11.69 5.20
N GLY A 15 -6.16 12.80 4.67
CA GLY A 15 -6.44 13.23 3.31
C GLY A 15 -5.84 12.27 2.28
N CYS A 16 -6.54 12.03 1.20
CA CYS A 16 -6.15 11.00 0.23
C CYS A 16 -4.90 11.33 -0.60
N ALA A 17 -4.42 12.57 -0.57
CA ALA A 17 -3.13 12.98 -1.14
C ALA A 17 -1.94 12.76 -0.18
N ALA A 18 -2.18 12.45 1.09
CA ALA A 18 -1.12 12.11 2.03
C ALA A 18 -0.41 10.82 1.62
N LEU A 19 0.90 10.73 1.90
CA LEU A 19 1.67 9.52 1.65
C LEU A 19 1.36 8.45 2.71
N GLN A 20 1.31 7.20 2.29
CA GLN A 20 1.07 6.06 3.19
C GLN A 20 2.10 6.01 4.31
N LYS A 21 3.38 6.26 4.01
CA LYS A 21 4.45 6.33 5.02
C LYS A 21 4.20 7.41 6.09
N ASN A 22 3.59 8.54 5.70
CA ASN A 22 3.31 9.63 6.65
C ASN A 22 2.18 9.23 7.61
N LEU A 23 1.17 8.47 7.12
CA LEU A 23 0.14 7.92 7.99
C LEU A 23 0.73 6.91 8.99
N SER A 24 1.66 6.05 8.56
CA SER A 24 2.36 5.12 9.46
C SER A 24 3.14 5.85 10.55
N GLU A 25 3.88 6.90 10.18
CA GLU A 25 4.68 7.70 11.11
C GLU A 25 3.78 8.46 12.10
N TYR A 26 2.73 9.12 11.60
CA TYR A 26 1.77 9.84 12.43
C TYR A 26 1.05 8.91 13.43
N ALA A 27 0.67 7.71 12.99
CA ALA A 27 0.08 6.70 13.86
C ALA A 27 1.04 6.27 14.97
N LYS A 28 2.32 6.04 14.63
CA LYS A 28 3.37 5.71 15.61
C LYS A 28 3.54 6.82 16.65
N GLU A 29 3.64 8.09 16.23
CA GLU A 29 3.77 9.25 17.13
C GLU A 29 2.60 9.39 18.10
N ASN A 30 1.43 8.86 17.73
CA ASN A 30 0.22 8.84 18.55
C ASN A 30 -0.04 7.50 19.27
N ASN A 31 0.97 6.61 19.33
CA ASN A 31 0.89 5.30 19.98
C ASN A 31 -0.21 4.39 19.40
N LEU A 32 -0.43 4.45 18.08
CA LEU A 32 -1.41 3.65 17.35
C LEU A 32 -0.70 2.67 16.40
N GLY A 33 -0.74 1.39 16.71
CA GLY A 33 -0.28 0.29 15.86
C GLY A 33 -1.29 -0.08 14.78
N GLU A 34 -1.01 -1.16 14.05
CA GLU A 34 -1.70 -1.74 12.90
C GLU A 34 -1.38 -1.08 11.55
N MET A 35 -0.73 0.09 11.54
CA MET A 35 -0.39 0.87 10.33
C MET A 35 1.09 0.77 9.94
N GLU A 36 1.88 -0.08 10.61
CA GLU A 36 3.32 -0.22 10.41
C GLU A 36 3.68 -0.62 8.97
N PHE A 37 2.86 -1.47 8.34
CA PHE A 37 3.08 -1.96 6.98
C PHE A 37 3.03 -0.85 5.92
N LEU A 38 2.31 0.24 6.19
CA LEU A 38 2.22 1.40 5.29
C LEU A 38 3.57 2.09 5.09
N SER A 39 4.49 1.97 6.04
CA SER A 39 5.86 2.47 5.92
C SER A 39 6.65 1.85 4.76
N CYS A 40 6.22 0.68 4.32
CA CYS A 40 6.84 -0.10 3.25
C CYS A 40 6.20 0.12 1.88
N ILE A 41 5.07 0.82 1.77
CA ILE A 41 4.31 0.98 0.54
C ILE A 41 4.47 2.41 0.01
N PRO A 42 5.07 2.62 -1.16
CA PRO A 42 5.12 3.94 -1.78
C PRO A 42 3.75 4.35 -2.33
N GLY A 43 3.51 5.65 -2.37
CA GLY A 43 2.28 6.21 -2.93
C GLY A 43 1.36 6.85 -1.91
N THR A 44 0.24 7.37 -2.40
CA THR A 44 -0.75 8.09 -1.60
C THR A 44 -1.79 7.17 -0.97
N ILE A 45 -2.50 7.68 0.01
CA ILE A 45 -3.62 7.00 0.65
C ILE A 45 -4.73 6.68 -0.36
N GLY A 46 -5.08 7.63 -1.24
CA GLY A 46 -6.10 7.39 -2.26
C GLY A 46 -5.74 6.26 -3.22
N GLY A 47 -4.46 6.20 -3.65
CA GLY A 47 -3.95 5.07 -4.44
C GLY A 47 -3.98 3.76 -3.66
N GLY A 48 -3.65 3.80 -2.37
CA GLY A 48 -3.71 2.66 -1.46
C GLY A 48 -5.12 2.08 -1.33
N ILE A 49 -6.12 2.94 -1.15
CA ILE A 49 -7.54 2.55 -1.06
C ILE A 49 -7.99 1.92 -2.38
N ARG A 50 -7.72 2.56 -3.51
CA ARG A 50 -8.11 2.06 -4.85
C ARG A 50 -7.58 0.66 -5.11
N MET A 51 -6.35 0.41 -4.72
CA MET A 51 -5.64 -0.83 -4.97
C MET A 51 -5.73 -1.85 -3.83
N ASN A 52 -6.47 -1.55 -2.76
CA ASN A 52 -6.36 -2.34 -1.52
C ASN A 52 -4.90 -2.70 -1.24
N SER A 53 -4.04 -1.69 -1.24
CA SER A 53 -2.60 -1.90 -1.14
C SER A 53 -2.23 -2.64 0.13
N GLY A 54 -1.27 -3.53 0.03
CA GLY A 54 -0.83 -4.31 1.18
C GLY A 54 0.52 -4.94 0.97
N CYS A 55 1.15 -5.28 2.08
CA CYS A 55 2.37 -6.09 2.16
C CYS A 55 2.41 -6.83 3.49
N PHE A 56 3.22 -7.90 3.55
CA PHE A 56 3.43 -8.68 4.77
C PHE A 56 2.12 -9.15 5.44
N LYS A 57 1.17 -9.61 4.62
CA LYS A 57 -0.16 -10.13 5.03
C LYS A 57 -1.12 -9.09 5.63
N LYS A 58 -0.82 -7.80 5.52
CA LYS A 58 -1.71 -6.69 5.88
C LYS A 58 -2.11 -5.93 4.63
N GLU A 59 -3.36 -5.44 4.59
CA GLU A 59 -3.93 -4.67 3.49
C GLU A 59 -4.71 -3.46 4.02
N PHE A 60 -5.04 -2.51 3.16
CA PHE A 60 -5.85 -1.34 3.54
C PHE A 60 -7.18 -1.72 4.16
N LYS A 61 -7.85 -2.78 3.68
CA LYS A 61 -9.12 -3.26 4.25
C LYS A 61 -9.05 -3.58 5.75
N ASP A 62 -7.88 -3.95 6.26
CA ASP A 62 -7.70 -4.36 7.65
C ASP A 62 -7.72 -3.19 8.63
N ILE A 63 -7.44 -1.98 8.15
CA ILE A 63 -7.36 -0.75 8.96
C ILE A 63 -8.38 0.32 8.57
N LEU A 64 -9.00 0.21 7.39
CA LEU A 64 -9.93 1.20 6.87
C LEU A 64 -11.29 1.13 7.57
N VAL A 65 -11.81 2.28 7.97
CA VAL A 65 -13.16 2.43 8.55
C VAL A 65 -14.14 3.00 7.55
N SER A 66 -13.75 4.09 6.87
CA SER A 66 -14.58 4.74 5.87
C SER A 66 -13.76 5.55 4.88
N VAL A 67 -14.34 5.82 3.72
CA VAL A 67 -13.77 6.69 2.67
C VAL A 67 -14.77 7.76 2.32
N GLN A 68 -14.32 9.01 2.24
CA GLN A 68 -15.06 10.11 1.67
C GLN A 68 -14.55 10.37 0.25
N TYR A 69 -15.47 10.53 -0.68
CA TYR A 69 -15.16 10.81 -2.08
C TYR A 69 -16.13 11.82 -2.68
N ILE A 70 -15.75 12.44 -3.77
CA ILE A 70 -16.59 13.31 -4.60
C ILE A 70 -16.75 12.67 -5.97
N ASP A 71 -17.97 12.65 -6.49
CA ASP A 71 -18.26 12.25 -7.86
C ASP A 71 -18.14 13.46 -8.83
N PHE A 72 -18.17 13.20 -10.13
CA PHE A 72 -18.03 14.25 -11.15
C PHE A 72 -19.24 15.22 -11.23
N ASN A 73 -20.33 14.92 -10.52
CA ASN A 73 -21.45 15.85 -10.35
C ASN A 73 -21.24 16.80 -9.15
N GLY A 74 -20.11 16.71 -8.47
CA GLY A 74 -19.79 17.51 -7.30
C GLY A 74 -20.41 17.00 -5.99
N SER A 75 -21.06 15.82 -5.99
CA SER A 75 -21.68 15.26 -4.79
C SER A 75 -20.65 14.57 -3.91
N VAL A 76 -20.53 15.02 -2.66
CA VAL A 76 -19.66 14.40 -1.66
C VAL A 76 -20.41 13.29 -0.95
N LYS A 77 -19.80 12.11 -0.93
CA LYS A 77 -20.37 10.89 -0.32
C LYS A 77 -19.35 10.22 0.59
N SER A 78 -19.86 9.47 1.57
CA SER A 78 -19.05 8.63 2.44
C SER A 78 -19.52 7.19 2.35
N ILE A 79 -18.56 6.25 2.30
CA ILE A 79 -18.84 4.81 2.30
C ILE A 79 -18.08 4.14 3.44
N ASN A 80 -18.79 3.30 4.19
CA ASN A 80 -18.19 2.48 5.24
C ASN A 80 -17.42 1.31 4.64
N SER A 81 -16.28 0.95 5.21
CA SER A 81 -15.45 -0.16 4.72
C SER A 81 -16.20 -1.50 4.67
N LYS A 82 -17.18 -1.72 5.54
CA LYS A 82 -18.03 -2.92 5.55
C LYS A 82 -18.91 -3.05 4.30
N SER A 83 -19.17 -1.95 3.60
CA SER A 83 -19.91 -1.92 2.34
C SER A 83 -19.02 -1.99 1.11
N ILE A 84 -17.69 -2.16 1.30
CA ILE A 84 -16.71 -2.26 0.23
C ILE A 84 -16.28 -3.72 0.10
N ASN A 85 -16.45 -4.30 -1.08
CA ASN A 85 -15.86 -5.60 -1.41
C ASN A 85 -14.42 -5.39 -1.87
N PHE A 86 -13.49 -5.73 -0.99
CA PHE A 86 -12.07 -5.69 -1.30
C PHE A 86 -11.58 -7.02 -1.86
N GLU A 87 -10.79 -6.92 -2.92
CA GLU A 87 -10.12 -8.03 -3.57
C GLU A 87 -8.60 -7.82 -3.52
N TYR A 88 -7.86 -8.84 -3.93
CA TYR A 88 -6.42 -8.70 -4.12
C TYR A 88 -6.11 -7.64 -5.17
N ARG A 89 -5.54 -6.51 -4.73
CA ARG A 89 -5.21 -5.35 -5.59
C ARG A 89 -6.43 -4.77 -6.31
N GLY A 90 -7.57 -4.71 -5.62
CA GLY A 90 -8.80 -4.14 -6.17
C GLY A 90 -9.88 -3.92 -5.12
N SER A 91 -10.94 -3.27 -5.56
CA SER A 91 -12.18 -3.06 -4.79
C SER A 91 -13.33 -2.73 -5.74
N ASN A 92 -14.56 -2.88 -5.26
CA ASN A 92 -15.78 -2.45 -5.97
C ASN A 92 -16.12 -0.96 -5.80
N LEU A 93 -15.18 -0.15 -5.30
CA LEU A 93 -15.37 1.30 -5.20
C LEU A 93 -15.63 1.92 -6.58
N PRO A 94 -16.51 2.95 -6.69
CA PRO A 94 -16.80 3.61 -7.95
C PRO A 94 -15.52 4.05 -8.66
N LYS A 95 -15.49 3.90 -9.98
CA LYS A 95 -14.29 4.25 -10.79
C LYS A 95 -14.20 5.76 -11.01
N ASP A 96 -15.35 6.40 -11.23
CA ASP A 96 -15.44 7.82 -11.61
C ASP A 96 -15.65 8.69 -10.37
N VAL A 97 -14.68 8.66 -9.47
CA VAL A 97 -14.67 9.45 -8.23
C VAL A 97 -13.26 9.87 -7.84
N ILE A 98 -13.17 10.96 -7.11
CA ILE A 98 -11.93 11.42 -6.47
C ILE A 98 -12.06 11.18 -4.97
N PHE A 99 -11.15 10.42 -4.39
CA PHE A 99 -11.09 10.21 -2.94
C PHE A 99 -10.55 11.47 -2.26
N LEU A 100 -11.26 11.95 -1.25
CA LEU A 100 -10.94 13.18 -0.51
C LEU A 100 -10.18 12.87 0.79
N SER A 101 -10.76 12.01 1.62
CA SER A 101 -10.20 11.59 2.91
C SER A 101 -10.63 10.17 3.26
N ALA A 102 -9.94 9.57 4.22
CA ALA A 102 -10.32 8.29 4.77
C ALA A 102 -10.05 8.24 6.28
N THR A 103 -10.86 7.43 6.96
CA THR A 103 -10.72 7.16 8.39
C THR A 103 -10.10 5.78 8.58
N PHE A 104 -9.10 5.71 9.44
CA PHE A 104 -8.36 4.50 9.77
C PHE A 104 -8.45 4.19 11.25
N LYS A 105 -8.47 2.91 11.60
CA LYS A 105 -8.48 2.44 12.97
C LYS A 105 -7.13 1.84 13.34
N GLY A 106 -6.54 2.36 14.42
CA GLY A 106 -5.37 1.80 15.09
C GLY A 106 -5.73 1.10 16.39
N ILE A 107 -4.74 0.48 17.01
CA ILE A 107 -4.81 -0.13 18.33
C ILE A 107 -3.73 0.51 19.18
N LYS A 108 -4.07 0.89 20.43
CA LYS A 108 -3.07 1.46 21.37
C LYS A 108 -1.90 0.48 21.56
N LYS A 109 -0.70 0.98 21.33
CA LYS A 109 0.54 0.20 21.36
C LYS A 109 1.71 1.09 21.71
N ASN A 110 2.71 0.54 22.40
CA ASN A 110 3.90 1.31 22.76
C ASN A 110 4.68 1.75 21.52
N ILE A 111 5.11 3.01 21.48
CA ILE A 111 5.84 3.61 20.36
C ILE A 111 7.11 2.81 19.98
N ASN A 112 7.82 2.27 20.96
CA ASN A 112 9.04 1.48 20.71
C ASN A 112 8.72 0.12 20.06
N GLU A 113 7.56 -0.47 20.38
CA GLU A 113 7.11 -1.72 19.74
C GLU A 113 6.69 -1.46 18.29
N ILE A 114 5.99 -0.35 18.04
CA ILE A 114 5.62 0.07 16.68
C ILE A 114 6.89 0.32 15.87
N GLN A 115 7.86 1.05 16.42
CA GLN A 115 9.14 1.32 15.73
C GLN A 115 9.90 0.03 15.39
N LYS A 116 10.00 -0.90 16.34
CA LYS A 116 10.63 -2.22 16.10
C LYS A 116 9.96 -2.99 14.96
N GLU A 117 8.63 -2.96 14.89
CA GLU A 117 7.92 -3.63 13.80
C GLU A 117 8.13 -2.92 12.46
N ILE A 118 8.12 -1.59 12.42
CA ILE A 118 8.46 -0.80 11.22
C ILE A 118 9.87 -1.18 10.71
N ASP A 119 10.86 -1.21 11.58
CA ASP A 119 12.25 -1.53 11.22
C ASP A 119 12.37 -2.97 10.69
N LYS A 120 11.70 -3.90 11.34
CA LYS A 120 11.64 -5.30 10.91
C LYS A 120 11.01 -5.45 9.52
N LEU A 121 9.91 -4.74 9.24
CA LEU A 121 9.24 -4.76 7.93
C LEU A 121 10.11 -4.11 6.84
N LYS A 122 10.76 -2.97 7.14
CA LYS A 122 11.71 -2.32 6.22
C LYS A 122 12.89 -3.23 5.90
N ASN A 123 13.49 -3.86 6.89
CA ASN A 123 14.60 -4.80 6.69
C ASN A 123 14.18 -5.99 5.79
N LYS A 124 13.01 -6.59 6.05
CA LYS A 124 12.46 -7.65 5.19
C LYS A 124 12.25 -7.18 3.75
N LYS A 125 11.73 -5.96 3.56
CA LYS A 125 11.57 -5.39 2.24
C LYS A 125 12.90 -5.19 1.54
N ASP A 126 13.89 -4.60 2.22
CA ASP A 126 15.22 -4.33 1.67
C ASP A 126 15.98 -5.62 1.32
N GLN A 127 15.71 -6.73 2.03
CA GLN A 127 16.24 -8.04 1.68
C GLN A 127 15.58 -8.64 0.42
N ALA A 128 14.28 -8.44 0.23
CA ALA A 128 13.49 -9.10 -0.81
C ALA A 128 13.32 -8.29 -2.11
N GLN A 129 13.46 -6.98 -2.06
CA GLN A 129 13.15 -6.09 -3.18
C GLN A 129 14.33 -5.15 -3.49
N PRO A 130 14.47 -4.69 -4.75
CA PRO A 130 15.49 -3.70 -5.08
C PRO A 130 15.19 -2.38 -4.34
N SER A 131 16.22 -1.80 -3.74
CA SER A 131 16.18 -0.50 -3.07
C SER A 131 17.18 0.45 -3.70
N ARG A 132 16.91 1.76 -3.62
CA ARG A 132 17.79 2.82 -4.14
C ARG A 132 18.05 2.74 -5.66
N ILE A 133 17.11 2.19 -6.42
CA ILE A 133 17.17 2.11 -7.88
C ILE A 133 15.84 2.60 -8.47
N LYS A 134 15.87 3.17 -9.66
CA LYS A 134 14.68 3.64 -10.36
C LYS A 134 13.85 2.44 -10.81
N THR A 135 12.66 2.29 -10.27
CA THR A 135 11.71 1.21 -10.61
C THR A 135 10.27 1.64 -10.33
N GLY A 136 9.33 1.13 -11.10
CA GLY A 136 7.89 1.28 -10.87
C GLY A 136 7.32 0.33 -9.80
N GLY A 137 8.17 -0.50 -9.18
CA GLY A 137 7.72 -1.55 -8.23
C GLY A 137 7.37 -2.86 -8.93
N SER A 138 6.51 -3.66 -8.29
CA SER A 138 6.01 -4.92 -8.87
C SER A 138 5.16 -4.63 -10.11
N THR A 139 5.60 -5.12 -11.26
CA THR A 139 4.98 -4.82 -12.57
C THR A 139 3.68 -5.59 -12.79
N PHE A 140 3.63 -6.86 -12.42
CA PHE A 140 2.49 -7.72 -12.63
C PHE A 140 1.84 -8.17 -11.33
N LYS A 141 0.52 -8.36 -11.34
CA LYS A 141 -0.22 -9.00 -10.25
C LYS A 141 0.08 -10.50 -10.21
N ASN A 142 0.07 -11.09 -9.00
CA ASN A 142 0.14 -12.55 -8.89
C ASN A 142 -1.15 -13.18 -9.42
N PRO A 143 -1.06 -14.26 -10.21
CA PRO A 143 -2.20 -15.00 -10.75
C PRO A 143 -2.75 -15.99 -9.72
N ASN A 144 -3.22 -15.50 -8.57
CA ASN A 144 -3.62 -16.33 -7.43
C ASN A 144 -4.79 -17.29 -7.73
N ASP A 145 -5.56 -17.00 -8.77
CA ASP A 145 -6.70 -17.79 -9.26
C ASP A 145 -6.32 -18.88 -10.28
N LYS A 146 -5.08 -18.84 -10.79
CA LYS A 146 -4.63 -19.73 -11.89
C LYS A 146 -3.50 -20.66 -11.50
N THR A 147 -2.70 -20.30 -10.50
CA THR A 147 -1.54 -21.08 -10.05
C THR A 147 -1.07 -20.62 -8.68
N ASP A 148 -0.45 -21.54 -7.93
CA ASP A 148 0.20 -21.24 -6.65
C ASP A 148 1.54 -20.49 -6.83
N LYS A 149 2.11 -20.50 -8.05
CA LYS A 149 3.36 -19.79 -8.34
C LYS A 149 3.15 -18.28 -8.30
N LYS A 150 4.09 -17.57 -7.67
CA LYS A 150 4.15 -16.12 -7.72
C LYS A 150 4.69 -15.66 -9.06
N VAL A 151 4.25 -14.51 -9.51
CA VAL A 151 4.64 -13.95 -10.82
C VAL A 151 6.16 -13.86 -11.00
N TRP A 152 6.91 -13.55 -9.95
CA TRP A 152 8.38 -13.49 -10.04
C TRP A 152 9.02 -14.85 -10.38
N GLN A 153 8.40 -15.96 -9.95
CA GLN A 153 8.83 -17.33 -10.29
C GLN A 153 8.53 -17.62 -11.77
N LEU A 154 7.32 -17.26 -12.22
CA LEU A 154 6.93 -17.42 -13.62
C LEU A 154 7.84 -16.63 -14.56
N ILE A 155 8.17 -15.38 -14.23
CA ILE A 155 9.09 -14.56 -15.01
C ILE A 155 10.48 -15.22 -15.07
N LYS A 156 10.99 -15.67 -13.92
CA LYS A 156 12.30 -16.33 -13.83
C LYS A 156 12.40 -17.62 -14.65
N GLU A 157 11.29 -18.34 -14.75
CA GLU A 157 11.21 -19.60 -15.54
C GLU A 157 11.01 -19.33 -17.03
N SER A 158 10.41 -18.19 -17.41
CA SER A 158 9.97 -17.93 -18.78
C SER A 158 10.98 -17.18 -19.62
N ILE A 159 11.83 -16.36 -19.01
CA ILE A 159 12.78 -15.49 -19.72
C ILE A 159 14.14 -15.46 -19.02
N PRO A 160 15.26 -15.30 -19.80
CA PRO A 160 16.59 -15.12 -19.25
C PRO A 160 16.66 -13.89 -18.33
N ASN A 161 17.34 -14.01 -17.19
CA ASN A 161 17.45 -12.92 -16.21
C ASN A 161 18.35 -11.75 -16.67
N ASP A 162 19.15 -11.94 -17.69
CA ASP A 162 20.09 -10.98 -18.27
C ASP A 162 19.49 -10.15 -19.42
N ILE A 163 18.20 -10.33 -19.73
CA ILE A 163 17.50 -9.51 -20.73
C ILE A 163 17.61 -8.02 -20.37
N LYS A 164 18.10 -7.26 -21.36
CA LYS A 164 18.27 -5.81 -21.26
C LYS A 164 17.80 -5.12 -22.55
N PHE A 165 17.10 -3.98 -22.40
CA PHE A 165 16.68 -3.10 -23.49
C PHE A 165 17.11 -1.67 -23.17
N GLY A 166 18.19 -1.19 -23.74
CA GLY A 166 18.82 0.08 -23.35
C GLY A 166 19.19 0.01 -21.86
N ASP A 167 18.70 0.96 -21.08
CA ASP A 167 18.90 1.04 -19.61
C ASP A 167 17.86 0.25 -18.80
N ALA A 168 16.87 -0.33 -19.47
CA ALA A 168 15.84 -1.13 -18.80
C ALA A 168 16.26 -2.60 -18.69
N LYS A 169 16.21 -3.15 -17.47
CA LYS A 169 16.47 -4.57 -17.21
C LYS A 169 15.60 -5.14 -16.10
N ILE A 170 15.55 -6.46 -16.00
CA ILE A 170 14.94 -7.16 -14.87
C ILE A 170 15.87 -7.05 -13.66
N SER A 171 15.30 -6.78 -12.47
CA SER A 171 16.09 -6.78 -11.23
C SER A 171 16.57 -8.19 -10.90
N GLU A 172 17.85 -8.35 -10.68
CA GLU A 172 18.46 -9.60 -10.21
C GLU A 172 17.90 -10.04 -8.85
N LYS A 173 17.49 -9.07 -8.03
CA LYS A 173 16.97 -9.32 -6.69
C LYS A 173 15.51 -9.79 -6.69
N HIS A 174 14.69 -9.34 -7.65
CA HIS A 174 13.28 -9.70 -7.73
C HIS A 174 12.75 -9.54 -9.17
N SER A 175 12.51 -10.65 -9.84
CA SER A 175 12.19 -10.68 -11.29
C SER A 175 10.92 -9.91 -11.68
N ASN A 176 9.98 -9.65 -10.75
CA ASN A 176 8.80 -8.81 -11.03
C ASN A 176 9.05 -7.31 -10.91
N PHE A 177 10.33 -6.89 -10.79
CA PHE A 177 10.73 -5.49 -10.78
C PHE A 177 11.58 -5.19 -12.01
N PHE A 178 11.11 -4.28 -12.84
CA PHE A 178 11.89 -3.70 -13.91
C PHE A 178 12.57 -2.44 -13.39
N VAL A 179 13.85 -2.31 -13.68
CA VAL A 179 14.70 -1.23 -13.17
C VAL A 179 15.36 -0.49 -14.31
N ASN A 180 15.60 0.80 -14.10
CA ASN A 180 16.39 1.65 -14.99
C ASN A 180 17.77 1.85 -14.34
N THR A 181 18.84 1.49 -15.06
CA THR A 181 20.24 1.47 -14.57
C THR A 181 21.11 2.49 -15.26
#